data_65ae5ef617b685bb6b59d9078ac0e3cd
#
_entry.id   65ae5ef617b685bb6b59d9078ac0e3cd
#
_cell.length_a   1.000
_cell.length_b   1.000
_cell.length_c   1.000
_cell.angle_alpha   90.00
_cell.angle_beta   90.00
_cell.angle_gamma   90.00
#
_symmetry.space_group_name_H-M   'P 1'
#
loop_
_entity.id
_entity.type
_entity.pdbx_description
1 polymer ?
#
loop_
_entity_poly.entity_id
_entity_poly.type
_entity_poly.pdbx_seq_one_letter_code
_entity_poly.pdbx_strand_id
1 'polypeptide(L)'
;MALTAEVLFVNTDYIKRITSLNGSVEDSVVVPAIILAQDKYIQQYLGTDLLNYLKTNVSSLTGVYETLMDTYIRKATCWWTMVELIPNLYVKLDNGGLVIRASENTNPISEDDLHREVERARANAQFYTERLVSYLTKNSSSFPQYTSNVSPDMHPEKVAYNQNGLTVSKGKNFFKYGGDRKPSVLDNSPYDC
;
A
#
# COMPACT_ATOMS: atom_id res chain seq x y z
N MET A 1 3.25 32.20 -4.18
CA MET A 1 2.40 31.04 -4.47
C MET A 1 1.67 30.67 -3.20
N ALA A 2 0.34 30.63 -3.21
CA ALA A 2 -0.41 30.09 -2.09
C ALA A 2 -0.19 28.56 -2.07
N LEU A 3 0.30 28.04 -0.95
CA LEU A 3 0.39 26.59 -0.74
C LEU A 3 -1.03 26.04 -0.65
N THR A 4 -1.36 25.10 -1.51
CA THR A 4 -2.64 24.38 -1.44
C THR A 4 -2.60 23.50 -0.18
N ALA A 5 -3.64 23.59 0.66
CA ALA A 5 -3.75 22.74 1.84
C ALA A 5 -3.85 21.27 1.43
N GLU A 6 -3.02 20.42 2.03
CA GLU A 6 -3.08 18.97 1.78
C GLU A 6 -4.31 18.37 2.48
N VAL A 7 -5.08 17.57 1.75
CA VAL A 7 -6.26 16.90 2.28
C VAL A 7 -5.88 15.54 2.84
N LEU A 8 -6.09 15.35 4.13
CA LEU A 8 -5.82 14.10 4.83
C LEU A 8 -7.10 13.29 5.01
N PHE A 9 -7.03 11.98 4.76
CA PHE A 9 -8.15 11.04 4.97
C PHE A 9 -8.29 10.63 6.44
N VAL A 10 -7.20 10.74 7.20
CA VAL A 10 -7.15 10.47 8.65
C VAL A 10 -6.49 11.65 9.36
N ASN A 11 -6.92 11.90 10.59
CA ASN A 11 -6.24 12.82 11.49
C ASN A 11 -5.43 12.05 12.54
N THR A 12 -4.57 12.76 13.24
CA THR A 12 -3.70 12.20 14.28
C THR A 12 -4.48 11.53 15.41
N ASP A 13 -5.61 12.11 15.83
CA ASP A 13 -6.46 11.54 16.87
C ASP A 13 -7.08 10.20 16.46
N TYR A 14 -7.43 10.05 15.18
CA TYR A 14 -7.94 8.79 14.66
C TYR A 14 -6.87 7.70 14.73
N ILE A 15 -5.63 8.01 14.34
CA ILE A 15 -4.51 7.08 14.41
C ILE A 15 -4.24 6.67 15.87
N LYS A 16 -4.16 7.64 16.79
CA LYS A 16 -3.96 7.39 18.23
C LYS A 16 -5.05 6.50 18.85
N ARG A 17 -6.28 6.54 18.32
CA ARG A 17 -7.39 5.66 18.78
C ARG A 17 -7.39 4.26 18.18
N ILE A 18 -6.91 4.11 16.95
CA ILE A 18 -6.97 2.83 16.21
C ILE A 18 -5.69 2.01 16.39
N THR A 19 -4.59 2.68 16.71
CA THR A 19 -3.26 2.04 16.87
C THR A 19 -2.78 2.14 18.32
N SER A 20 -1.62 1.54 18.60
CA SER A 20 -0.93 1.65 19.89
C SER A 20 -0.15 2.96 20.06
N LEU A 21 -0.33 3.94 19.17
CA LEU A 21 0.38 5.21 19.25
C LEU A 21 -0.03 6.00 20.49
N ASN A 22 0.96 6.41 21.31
CA ASN A 22 0.69 7.20 22.50
C ASN A 22 0.16 8.60 22.13
N GLY A 23 -0.80 9.09 22.92
CA GLY A 23 -1.38 10.42 22.78
C GLY A 23 -0.38 11.58 22.89
N SER A 24 0.79 11.37 23.52
CA SER A 24 1.84 12.38 23.66
C SER A 24 2.69 12.64 22.41
N VAL A 25 2.55 11.81 21.35
CA VAL A 25 3.28 12.04 20.11
C VAL A 25 2.72 13.25 19.39
N GLU A 26 3.63 14.19 19.05
CA GLU A 26 3.27 15.45 18.42
C GLU A 26 2.78 15.25 16.97
N ASP A 27 1.78 16.03 16.59
CA ASP A 27 1.20 16.01 15.25
C ASP A 27 2.21 16.36 14.16
N SER A 28 3.21 17.19 14.48
CA SER A 28 4.31 17.55 13.59
C SER A 28 5.13 16.35 13.10
N VAL A 29 5.14 15.25 13.87
CA VAL A 29 5.83 14.00 13.50
C VAL A 29 4.89 13.05 12.76
N VAL A 30 3.61 13.07 13.10
CA VAL A 30 2.61 12.13 12.55
C VAL A 30 2.10 12.58 11.17
N VAL A 31 1.83 13.87 10.98
CA VAL A 31 1.26 14.41 9.73
C VAL A 31 2.11 14.09 8.50
N PRO A 32 3.44 14.26 8.49
CA PRO A 32 4.25 13.87 7.33
C PRO A 32 4.16 12.39 6.98
N ALA A 33 4.06 11.51 8.00
CA ALA A 33 3.88 10.08 7.78
C ALA A 33 2.50 9.75 7.19
N ILE A 34 1.45 10.50 7.54
CA ILE A 34 0.11 10.35 6.92
C ILE A 34 0.16 10.72 5.44
N ILE A 35 0.75 11.85 5.11
CA ILE A 35 0.89 12.31 3.72
C ILE A 35 1.63 11.25 2.90
N LEU A 36 2.79 10.82 3.40
CA LEU A 36 3.59 9.80 2.73
C LEU A 36 2.83 8.48 2.54
N ALA A 37 2.06 8.07 3.56
CA ALA A 37 1.24 6.86 3.48
C ALA A 37 0.13 6.98 2.43
N GLN A 38 -0.51 8.15 2.32
CA GLN A 38 -1.53 8.39 1.29
C GLN A 38 -0.95 8.32 -0.11
N ASP A 39 0.16 9.00 -0.34
CA ASP A 39 0.75 9.11 -1.67
C ASP A 39 1.45 7.81 -2.09
N LYS A 40 2.18 7.15 -1.18
CA LYS A 40 2.96 5.97 -1.50
C LYS A 40 2.14 4.69 -1.59
N TYR A 41 1.17 4.50 -0.66
CA TYR A 41 0.46 3.23 -0.54
C TYR A 41 -1.01 3.27 -0.94
N ILE A 42 -1.69 4.39 -0.72
CA ILE A 42 -3.13 4.46 -0.99
C ILE A 42 -3.41 4.85 -2.44
N GLN A 43 -2.65 5.80 -2.99
CA GLN A 43 -2.84 6.28 -4.35
C GLN A 43 -2.70 5.15 -5.38
N GLN A 44 -1.74 4.24 -5.20
CA GLN A 44 -1.53 3.12 -6.14
C GLN A 44 -2.75 2.20 -6.27
N TYR A 45 -3.56 2.04 -5.21
CA TYR A 45 -4.75 1.18 -5.25
C TYR A 45 -6.02 1.92 -5.65
N LEU A 46 -6.10 3.21 -5.39
CA LEU A 46 -7.25 4.04 -5.79
C LEU A 46 -7.15 4.51 -7.23
N GLY A 47 -5.94 4.74 -7.71
CA GLY A 47 -5.68 5.52 -8.91
C GLY A 47 -5.88 7.02 -8.68
N THR A 48 -5.29 7.83 -9.55
CA THR A 48 -5.28 9.30 -9.38
C THR A 48 -6.68 9.91 -9.45
N ASP A 49 -7.55 9.42 -10.33
CA ASP A 49 -8.88 10.02 -10.50
C ASP A 49 -9.78 9.79 -9.29
N LEU A 50 -9.81 8.57 -8.73
CA LEU A 50 -10.61 8.29 -7.54
C LEU A 50 -10.02 9.01 -6.32
N LEU A 51 -8.69 9.05 -6.17
CA LEU A 51 -8.03 9.78 -5.09
C LEU A 51 -8.41 11.27 -5.11
N ASN A 52 -8.32 11.93 -6.27
CA ASN A 52 -8.67 13.33 -6.45
C ASN A 52 -10.16 13.59 -6.17
N TYR A 53 -11.03 12.70 -6.63
CA TYR A 53 -12.45 12.79 -6.34
C TYR A 53 -12.72 12.74 -4.83
N LEU A 54 -12.09 11.81 -4.12
CA LEU A 54 -12.23 11.68 -2.66
C LEU A 54 -11.64 12.88 -1.91
N LYS A 55 -10.46 13.37 -2.32
CA LYS A 55 -9.85 14.59 -1.73
C LYS A 55 -10.76 15.82 -1.91
N THR A 56 -11.37 15.98 -3.09
CA THR A 56 -12.26 17.12 -3.38
C THR A 56 -13.56 17.08 -2.57
N ASN A 57 -14.11 15.90 -2.34
CA ASN A 57 -15.43 15.72 -1.74
C ASN A 57 -15.37 15.20 -0.29
N VAL A 58 -14.22 15.22 0.36
CA VAL A 58 -14.00 14.58 1.68
C VAL A 58 -15.00 14.99 2.75
N SER A 59 -15.49 16.22 2.72
CA SER A 59 -16.47 16.76 3.69
C SER A 59 -17.94 16.44 3.37
N SER A 60 -18.22 15.91 2.17
CA SER A 60 -19.59 15.69 1.67
C SER A 60 -19.80 14.28 1.10
N LEU A 61 -18.91 13.34 1.41
CA LEU A 61 -19.04 11.96 0.97
C LEU A 61 -20.28 11.31 1.58
N THR A 62 -21.04 10.59 0.75
CA THR A 62 -22.25 9.87 1.15
C THR A 62 -22.32 8.49 0.52
N GLY A 63 -23.08 7.57 1.13
CA GLY A 63 -23.37 6.25 0.59
C GLY A 63 -22.14 5.38 0.40
N VAL A 64 -21.92 4.89 -0.82
CA VAL A 64 -20.82 3.95 -1.12
C VAL A 64 -19.43 4.59 -0.96
N TYR A 65 -19.30 5.89 -1.23
CA TYR A 65 -18.03 6.59 -1.06
C TYR A 65 -17.71 6.85 0.42
N GLU A 66 -18.69 7.15 1.24
CA GLU A 66 -18.55 7.25 2.70
C GLU A 66 -18.14 5.90 3.28
N THR A 67 -18.82 4.82 2.87
CA THR A 67 -18.46 3.45 3.27
C THR A 67 -17.03 3.09 2.86
N LEU A 68 -16.63 3.43 1.62
CA LEU A 68 -15.27 3.23 1.12
C LEU A 68 -14.25 3.97 1.99
N MET A 69 -14.52 5.24 2.30
CA MET A 69 -13.64 6.08 3.11
C MET A 69 -13.51 5.54 4.53
N ASP A 70 -14.61 5.38 5.25
CA ASP A 70 -14.61 5.10 6.68
C ASP A 70 -14.22 3.67 7.02
N THR A 71 -14.67 2.71 6.19
CA THR A 71 -14.47 1.29 6.50
C THR A 71 -13.15 0.75 5.95
N TYR A 72 -12.68 1.25 4.82
CA TYR A 72 -11.54 0.67 4.10
C TYR A 72 -10.34 1.62 4.03
N ILE A 73 -10.48 2.82 3.43
CA ILE A 73 -9.35 3.71 3.19
C ILE A 73 -8.73 4.18 4.50
N ARG A 74 -9.51 4.68 5.44
CA ARG A 74 -8.99 5.20 6.72
C ARG A 74 -8.20 4.16 7.50
N LYS A 75 -8.68 2.91 7.53
CA LYS A 75 -7.98 1.83 8.23
C LYS A 75 -6.67 1.44 7.56
N ALA A 76 -6.68 1.34 6.23
CA ALA A 76 -5.46 1.06 5.47
C ALA A 76 -4.43 2.20 5.65
N THR A 77 -4.86 3.46 5.49
CA THR A 77 -4.01 4.63 5.70
C THR A 77 -3.39 4.65 7.10
N CYS A 78 -4.19 4.35 8.13
CA CYS A 78 -3.74 4.29 9.52
C CYS A 78 -2.55 3.35 9.72
N TRP A 79 -2.65 2.12 9.23
CA TRP A 79 -1.61 1.12 9.39
C TRP A 79 -0.38 1.38 8.51
N TRP A 80 -0.56 1.91 7.29
CA TRP A 80 0.56 2.36 6.47
C TRP A 80 1.28 3.57 7.08
N THR A 81 0.53 4.47 7.73
CA THR A 81 1.16 5.55 8.52
C THR A 81 2.02 5.00 9.64
N MET A 82 1.60 3.94 10.32
CA MET A 82 2.42 3.30 11.37
C MET A 82 3.71 2.69 10.79
N VAL A 83 3.67 2.09 9.61
CA VAL A 83 4.87 1.54 8.94
C VAL A 83 5.93 2.63 8.71
N GLU A 84 5.51 3.83 8.29
CA GLU A 84 6.43 4.96 8.07
C GLU A 84 6.80 5.69 9.37
N LEU A 85 5.90 5.69 10.35
CA LEU A 85 6.08 6.43 11.60
C LEU A 85 7.02 5.74 12.60
N ILE A 86 6.93 4.41 12.73
CA ILE A 86 7.72 3.64 13.72
C ILE A 86 9.22 3.89 13.57
N PRO A 87 9.84 3.81 12.36
CA PRO A 87 11.25 4.14 12.19
C PRO A 87 11.58 5.59 12.55
N ASN A 88 10.70 6.53 12.20
CA ASN A 88 10.89 7.96 12.48
C ASN A 88 10.79 8.30 13.97
N LEU A 89 10.09 7.48 14.74
CA LEU A 89 10.05 7.62 16.20
C LEU A 89 11.29 7.05 16.87
N TYR A 90 11.92 6.05 16.27
CA TYR A 90 13.14 5.43 16.78
C TYR A 90 14.37 6.31 16.53
N VAL A 91 14.45 6.92 15.36
CA VAL A 91 15.60 7.73 14.95
C VAL A 91 15.19 9.19 14.84
N LYS A 92 16.05 10.08 15.33
CA LYS A 92 15.93 11.53 15.15
C LYS A 92 17.03 12.04 14.21
N LEU A 93 16.63 12.83 13.21
CA LEU A 93 17.55 13.61 12.39
C LEU A 93 17.76 14.96 13.08
N ASP A 94 18.97 15.23 13.52
CA ASP A 94 19.37 16.49 14.17
C ASP A 94 20.55 17.13 13.43
N ASN A 95 20.90 18.37 13.75
CA ASN A 95 22.02 19.08 13.14
C ASN A 95 23.37 18.34 13.30
N GLY A 96 23.51 17.48 14.29
CA GLY A 96 24.68 16.63 14.53
C GLY A 96 24.67 15.27 13.80
N GLY A 97 23.60 14.94 13.05
CA GLY A 97 23.47 13.67 12.34
C GLY A 97 22.27 12.84 12.81
N LEU A 98 22.30 11.54 12.54
CA LEU A 98 21.27 10.59 12.88
C LEU A 98 21.51 10.06 14.31
N VAL A 99 20.55 10.24 15.21
CA VAL A 99 20.65 9.82 16.62
C VAL A 99 19.47 8.94 16.98
N ILE A 100 19.72 7.87 17.76
CA ILE A 100 18.67 7.07 18.36
C ILE A 100 18.02 7.87 19.49
N ARG A 101 16.71 7.93 19.53
CA ARG A 101 15.98 8.56 20.64
C ARG A 101 16.07 7.70 21.88
N ALA A 102 16.73 8.20 22.90
CA ALA A 102 16.71 7.63 24.24
C ALA A 102 16.16 8.68 25.21
N SER A 103 15.32 8.27 26.16
CA SER A 103 14.97 9.13 27.30
C SER A 103 15.79 8.68 28.53
N GLU A 104 16.00 9.59 29.47
CA GLU A 104 16.82 9.33 30.67
C GLU A 104 16.40 8.08 31.47
N ASN A 105 15.14 7.65 31.33
CA ASN A 105 14.56 6.54 32.09
C ASN A 105 14.13 5.33 31.23
N THR A 106 14.42 5.33 29.93
CA THR A 106 14.04 4.22 29.05
C THR A 106 15.16 3.87 28.08
N ASN A 107 15.50 2.60 28.01
CA ASN A 107 16.43 2.09 27.01
C ASN A 107 15.71 1.98 25.67
N PRO A 108 16.33 2.38 24.56
CA PRO A 108 15.78 2.14 23.23
C PRO A 108 15.65 0.61 23.01
N ILE A 109 14.61 0.21 22.28
CA ILE A 109 14.43 -1.18 21.87
C ILE A 109 15.54 -1.62 20.92
N SER A 110 15.76 -2.92 20.79
CA SER A 110 16.72 -3.45 19.81
C SER A 110 16.23 -3.22 18.37
N GLU A 111 17.15 -3.24 17.41
CA GLU A 111 16.80 -3.14 15.99
C GLU A 111 15.91 -4.32 15.55
N ASP A 112 16.11 -5.51 16.08
CA ASP A 112 15.28 -6.69 15.79
C ASP A 112 13.84 -6.50 16.29
N ASP A 113 13.65 -5.90 17.45
CA ASP A 113 12.32 -5.57 17.98
C ASP A 113 11.64 -4.49 17.16
N LEU A 114 12.41 -3.47 16.74
CA LEU A 114 11.92 -2.43 15.85
C LEU A 114 11.43 -3.04 14.52
N HIS A 115 12.23 -3.90 13.90
CA HIS A 115 11.84 -4.60 12.67
C HIS A 115 10.57 -5.44 12.84
N ARG A 116 10.45 -6.16 13.96
CA ARG A 116 9.23 -6.94 14.27
C ARG A 116 7.97 -6.07 14.36
N GLU A 117 8.07 -4.91 15.01
CA GLU A 117 6.93 -3.98 15.09
C GLU A 117 6.58 -3.36 13.72
N VAL A 118 7.56 -3.02 12.90
CA VAL A 118 7.32 -2.55 11.53
C VAL A 118 6.65 -3.63 10.67
N GLU A 119 7.12 -4.88 10.74
CA GLU A 119 6.52 -5.99 9.99
C GLU A 119 5.10 -6.31 10.49
N ARG A 120 4.84 -6.20 11.78
CA ARG A 120 3.49 -6.33 12.34
C ARG A 120 2.55 -5.24 11.83
N ALA A 121 3.03 -3.98 11.81
CA ALA A 121 2.26 -2.87 11.23
C ALA A 121 2.00 -3.09 9.74
N ARG A 122 2.99 -3.58 9.01
CA ARG A 122 2.89 -3.90 7.57
C ARG A 122 1.89 -5.02 7.31
N ALA A 123 1.90 -6.09 8.08
CA ALA A 123 0.94 -7.17 7.95
C ALA A 123 -0.51 -6.69 8.14
N ASN A 124 -0.74 -5.82 9.14
CA ASN A 124 -2.05 -5.19 9.33
C ASN A 124 -2.44 -4.27 8.16
N ALA A 125 -1.49 -3.46 7.67
CA ALA A 125 -1.70 -2.58 6.53
C ALA A 125 -2.08 -3.37 5.27
N GLN A 126 -1.37 -4.46 4.97
CA GLN A 126 -1.66 -5.36 3.86
C GLN A 126 -3.05 -5.97 3.97
N PHE A 127 -3.43 -6.48 5.14
CA PHE A 127 -4.77 -7.01 5.36
C PHE A 127 -5.88 -6.00 5.03
N TYR A 128 -5.76 -4.75 5.49
CA TYR A 128 -6.75 -3.72 5.19
C TYR A 128 -6.70 -3.28 3.72
N THR A 129 -5.52 -3.31 3.09
CA THR A 129 -5.36 -3.03 1.66
C THR A 129 -6.01 -4.10 0.79
N GLU A 130 -5.84 -5.38 1.11
CA GLU A 130 -6.52 -6.48 0.41
C GLU A 130 -8.04 -6.34 0.51
N ARG A 131 -8.56 -5.96 1.66
CA ARG A 131 -10.00 -5.68 1.83
C ARG A 131 -10.45 -4.49 0.99
N LEU A 132 -9.64 -3.42 0.93
CA LEU A 132 -9.92 -2.24 0.12
C LEU A 132 -10.00 -2.62 -1.36
N VAL A 133 -8.99 -3.31 -1.89
CA VAL A 133 -8.94 -3.75 -3.29
C VAL A 133 -10.10 -4.70 -3.62
N SER A 134 -10.40 -5.65 -2.72
CA SER A 134 -11.54 -6.55 -2.88
C SER A 134 -12.87 -5.82 -2.94
N TYR A 135 -13.05 -4.80 -2.10
CA TYR A 135 -14.27 -3.98 -2.10
C TYR A 135 -14.41 -3.18 -3.39
N LEU A 136 -13.34 -2.49 -3.82
CA LEU A 136 -13.31 -1.73 -5.07
C LEU A 136 -13.57 -2.60 -6.30
N THR A 137 -12.96 -3.78 -6.35
CA THR A 137 -13.14 -4.71 -7.47
C THR A 137 -14.57 -5.24 -7.55
N LYS A 138 -15.17 -5.62 -6.42
CA LYS A 138 -16.54 -6.12 -6.36
C LYS A 138 -17.59 -5.05 -6.68
N ASN A 139 -17.33 -3.80 -6.31
CA ASN A 139 -18.26 -2.68 -6.48
C ASN A 139 -17.78 -1.70 -7.56
N SER A 140 -16.99 -2.15 -8.52
CA SER A 140 -16.35 -1.30 -9.53
C SER A 140 -17.35 -0.47 -10.34
N SER A 141 -18.57 -0.98 -10.57
CA SER A 141 -19.65 -0.24 -11.23
C SER A 141 -20.12 1.01 -10.46
N SER A 142 -19.92 1.03 -9.13
CA SER A 142 -20.28 2.16 -8.27
C SER A 142 -19.20 3.24 -8.20
N PHE A 143 -18.02 2.97 -8.75
CA PHE A 143 -16.85 3.86 -8.73
C PHE A 143 -16.37 4.14 -10.16
N PRO A 144 -17.05 5.02 -10.93
CA PRO A 144 -16.65 5.31 -12.31
C PRO A 144 -15.22 5.86 -12.41
N GLN A 145 -14.75 6.65 -11.43
CA GLN A 145 -13.39 7.18 -11.40
C GLN A 145 -12.33 6.08 -11.24
N TYR A 146 -12.68 4.97 -10.60
CA TYR A 146 -11.81 3.81 -10.47
C TYR A 146 -11.73 2.99 -11.77
N THR A 147 -12.82 2.93 -12.51
CA THR A 147 -12.92 2.12 -13.75
C THR A 147 -12.41 2.85 -14.97
N SER A 148 -12.73 4.14 -15.11
CA SER A 148 -12.35 4.94 -16.28
C SER A 148 -10.94 5.52 -16.17
N ASN A 149 -10.47 5.86 -14.98
CA ASN A 149 -9.18 6.50 -14.67
C ASN A 149 -8.42 7.06 -15.88
N VAL A 150 -8.82 8.26 -16.33
CA VAL A 150 -8.28 8.90 -17.55
C VAL A 150 -7.01 9.72 -17.27
N SER A 151 -6.66 9.93 -16.01
CA SER A 151 -5.45 10.63 -15.62
C SER A 151 -4.21 9.94 -16.19
N PRO A 152 -3.23 10.69 -16.73
CA PRO A 152 -1.96 10.12 -17.22
C PRO A 152 -1.01 9.69 -16.09
N ASP A 153 -1.33 9.96 -14.83
CA ASP A 153 -0.47 9.69 -13.70
C ASP A 153 -0.55 8.20 -13.28
N MET A 154 -1.40 7.85 -12.34
CA MET A 154 -1.39 6.50 -11.76
C MET A 154 -2.71 5.77 -11.98
N HIS A 155 -2.62 4.59 -12.62
CA HIS A 155 -3.76 3.68 -12.74
C HIS A 155 -3.90 2.81 -11.49
N PRO A 156 -5.14 2.48 -11.07
CA PRO A 156 -5.36 1.68 -9.90
C PRO A 156 -4.84 0.25 -10.05
N GLU A 157 -4.04 -0.20 -9.11
CA GLU A 157 -3.63 -1.60 -9.01
C GLU A 157 -4.77 -2.46 -8.46
N LYS A 158 -5.10 -3.53 -9.18
CA LYS A 158 -6.19 -4.45 -8.84
C LYS A 158 -5.75 -5.66 -8.02
N VAL A 159 -4.49 -5.74 -7.67
CA VAL A 159 -3.89 -6.86 -6.94
C VAL A 159 -3.07 -6.31 -5.78
N ALA A 160 -3.46 -6.65 -4.56
CA ALA A 160 -2.82 -6.19 -3.34
C ALA A 160 -1.62 -7.07 -2.90
N TYR A 161 -0.95 -7.77 -3.84
CA TYR A 161 0.18 -8.62 -3.53
C TYR A 161 1.50 -7.86 -3.59
N ASN A 162 1.93 -7.34 -2.45
CA ASN A 162 3.32 -6.96 -2.21
C ASN A 162 4.04 -8.08 -1.45
N GLN A 163 4.18 -9.24 -2.04
CA GLN A 163 5.13 -10.22 -1.54
C GLN A 163 6.52 -9.85 -2.07
N ASN A 164 7.36 -9.27 -1.19
CA ASN A 164 8.83 -9.25 -1.25
C ASN A 164 9.45 -9.58 -2.63
N GLY A 165 9.17 -8.76 -3.64
CA GLY A 165 9.89 -8.79 -4.90
C GLY A 165 9.64 -9.98 -5.83
N LEU A 166 8.81 -10.96 -5.48
CA LEU A 166 8.43 -12.04 -6.37
C LEU A 166 7.03 -11.77 -6.95
N THR A 167 6.96 -10.95 -7.97
CA THR A 167 5.77 -10.85 -8.80
C THR A 167 5.73 -12.09 -9.69
N VAL A 168 5.01 -13.12 -9.26
CA VAL A 168 4.62 -14.21 -10.18
C VAL A 168 3.55 -13.63 -11.09
N SER A 169 3.97 -12.97 -12.15
CA SER A 169 3.11 -12.66 -13.28
C SER A 169 2.44 -13.98 -13.69
N LYS A 170 1.11 -14.03 -13.74
CA LYS A 170 0.42 -15.07 -14.52
C LYS A 170 0.83 -14.87 -15.97
N GLY A 171 2.00 -15.39 -16.32
CA GLY A 171 2.49 -15.43 -17.66
C GLY A 171 1.46 -16.13 -18.52
N LYS A 172 0.97 -15.44 -19.54
CA LYS A 172 0.25 -16.08 -20.64
C LYS A 172 1.07 -17.30 -21.03
N ASN A 173 0.54 -18.48 -20.67
CA ASN A 173 0.93 -19.77 -21.22
C ASN A 173 2.41 -19.95 -21.64
N PHE A 174 3.32 -20.06 -20.67
CA PHE A 174 4.71 -20.42 -20.95
C PHE A 174 4.88 -21.93 -21.24
N PHE A 175 3.81 -22.68 -21.27
CA PHE A 175 3.80 -24.08 -21.66
C PHE A 175 3.00 -24.33 -22.95
N LYS A 176 3.37 -23.67 -24.04
CA LYS A 176 3.12 -24.14 -25.39
C LYS A 176 4.42 -24.72 -25.98
N TYR A 177 5.11 -25.55 -25.22
CA TYR A 177 6.11 -26.47 -25.75
C TYR A 177 5.57 -27.89 -25.63
N GLY A 178 4.61 -28.20 -26.45
CA GLY A 178 4.02 -29.48 -26.69
C GLY A 178 3.40 -29.50 -28.08
N GLY A 179 4.02 -28.79 -29.01
CA GLY A 179 3.70 -28.82 -30.43
C GLY A 179 4.56 -29.88 -31.10
N ASP A 180 3.91 -30.98 -31.46
CA ASP A 180 4.21 -31.84 -32.60
C ASP A 180 5.70 -32.09 -32.93
N ARG A 181 6.39 -32.84 -32.13
CA ARG A 181 7.45 -33.70 -32.64
C ARG A 181 6.73 -34.91 -33.24
N LYS A 182 6.48 -34.86 -34.57
CA LYS A 182 6.30 -36.09 -35.35
C LYS A 182 7.48 -36.98 -35.05
N PRO A 183 7.29 -38.27 -34.70
CA PRO A 183 8.36 -39.19 -34.59
C PRO A 183 9.04 -39.29 -35.99
N SER A 184 10.33 -38.98 -36.04
CA SER A 184 11.13 -39.26 -37.22
C SER A 184 11.08 -40.75 -37.45
N VAL A 185 10.46 -41.12 -38.56
CA VAL A 185 10.52 -42.51 -39.08
C VAL A 185 12.01 -42.77 -39.32
N LEU A 186 12.57 -43.63 -38.51
CA LEU A 186 13.86 -44.23 -38.80
C LEU A 186 13.69 -45.11 -40.06
N ASP A 187 14.21 -44.59 -41.15
CA ASP A 187 14.30 -45.30 -42.42
C ASP A 187 15.27 -46.50 -42.21
N ASN A 188 14.71 -47.68 -42.01
CA ASN A 188 15.45 -48.93 -42.05
C ASN A 188 15.73 -49.26 -43.52
N SER A 189 16.80 -48.76 -44.02
CA SER A 189 17.32 -49.29 -45.28
C SER A 189 18.06 -50.61 -44.99
N PRO A 190 17.70 -51.73 -45.63
CA PRO A 190 18.42 -52.99 -45.51
C PRO A 190 19.67 -52.93 -46.35
N TYR A 191 20.81 -53.12 -45.75
CA TYR A 191 22.03 -53.43 -46.47
C TYR A 191 21.92 -54.85 -47.05
N ASP A 192 21.72 -54.94 -48.35
CA ASP A 192 22.02 -56.12 -49.14
C ASP A 192 23.51 -56.23 -49.34
N CYS A 193 24.00 -57.53 -49.26
CA CYS A 193 25.26 -58.22 -49.57
C CYS A 193 26.16 -58.51 -48.41
#